data_0a6737ff4cee903930e2a067f73b3b96
#
_entry.id   0a6737ff4cee903930e2a067f73b3b96
#
_cell.length_a   1.000
_cell.length_b   1.000
_cell.length_c   1.000
_cell.angle_alpha   90.00
_cell.angle_beta   90.00
_cell.angle_gamma   90.00
#
_symmetry.space_group_name_H-M   'P 1'
#
loop_
_entity.id
_entity.type
_entity.pdbx_description
1 polymer ?
#
loop_
_entity_poly.entity_id
_entity_poly.type
_entity_poly.pdbx_seq_one_letter_code
_entity_poly.pdbx_strand_id
1 'polypeptide(L)' 'MYNFFVVRFTNRVDGTAGNSVKPYETEADAIKEFFRQASQAVDSTHLTDSVSLLTKEGFEVRHEVFMHDAG' A
#
# COMPACT_ATOMS: atom_id res chain seq x y z
N MET A 1 -15.53 10.78 -10.24
CA MET A 1 -15.67 10.22 -8.87
C MET A 1 -14.66 9.10 -8.69
N TYR A 2 -14.02 9.07 -7.55
CA TYR A 2 -13.02 8.02 -7.27
C TYR A 2 -13.72 6.80 -6.70
N ASN A 3 -13.43 5.64 -7.29
CA ASN A 3 -14.06 4.38 -6.92
C ASN A 3 -13.09 3.42 -6.22
N PHE A 4 -11.80 3.71 -6.29
CA PHE A 4 -10.76 2.85 -5.74
C PHE A 4 -9.69 3.67 -5.03
N PHE A 5 -9.13 3.11 -3.97
CA PHE A 5 -8.09 3.76 -3.19
C PHE A 5 -6.94 2.79 -2.95
N VAL A 6 -5.72 3.24 -3.17
CA VAL A 6 -4.53 2.48 -2.83
C VAL A 6 -3.95 3.07 -1.56
N VAL A 7 -3.90 2.26 -0.51
CA VAL A 7 -3.44 2.68 0.81
C VAL A 7 -2.13 1.98 1.12
N ARG A 8 -1.15 2.74 1.56
CA ARG A 8 0.12 2.19 1.99
C ARG A 8 0.38 2.57 3.44
N PHE A 9 0.75 1.57 4.23
CA PHE A 9 1.21 1.76 5.61
C PHE A 9 2.67 1.36 5.71
N THR A 10 3.42 2.12 6.51
CA THR A 10 4.84 1.87 6.73
C THR A 10 5.14 1.99 8.22
N ASN A 11 5.84 1.00 8.76
CA ASN A 11 6.44 1.09 10.10
C ASN A 11 7.94 1.15 9.92
N ARG A 12 8.54 2.22 10.40
CA ARG A 12 9.97 2.48 10.22
C ARG A 12 10.78 1.94 11.39
N VAL A 13 12.06 1.70 11.12
CA VAL A 13 13.00 1.17 12.11
C VAL A 13 13.14 2.10 13.33
N ASP A 14 12.98 3.40 13.14
CA ASP A 14 13.09 4.39 14.22
C ASP A 14 11.84 4.49 15.09
N GLY A 15 10.83 3.65 14.83
CA GLY A 15 9.59 3.64 15.60
C GLY A 15 8.49 4.54 15.07
N THR A 16 8.75 5.29 14.00
CA THR A 16 7.70 6.13 13.39
C THR A 16 6.87 5.32 12.40
N ALA A 17 5.68 5.81 12.12
CA ALA A 17 4.78 5.20 11.15
C ALA A 17 4.35 6.24 10.12
N GLY A 18 4.07 5.77 8.90
CA GLY A 18 3.56 6.62 7.85
C GLY A 18 2.44 5.93 7.10
N ASN A 19 1.63 6.73 6.42
CA ASN A 19 0.63 6.17 5.51
C ASN A 19 0.43 7.11 4.33
N SER A 20 -0.13 6.57 3.27
CA SER A 20 -0.55 7.37 2.12
C SER A 20 -1.79 6.73 1.51
N VAL A 21 -2.65 7.58 0.94
CA VAL A 21 -3.86 7.14 0.25
C VAL A 21 -3.87 7.84 -1.10
N LYS A 22 -4.02 7.06 -2.16
CA LYS A 22 -4.12 7.60 -3.51
C LYS A 22 -5.43 7.15 -4.14
N PRO A 23 -6.26 8.09 -4.63
CA PRO A 23 -7.54 7.74 -5.23
C PRO A 23 -7.42 7.50 -6.73
N TYR A 24 -8.26 6.60 -7.24
CA TYR A 24 -8.31 6.26 -8.67
C TYR A 24 -9.75 6.05 -9.11
N GLU A 25 -10.06 6.44 -10.34
CA GLU A 25 -11.40 6.29 -10.90
C GLU A 25 -11.65 4.87 -11.41
N THR A 26 -10.62 4.23 -11.96
CA THR A 26 -10.75 2.89 -12.56
C THR A 26 -9.96 1.87 -11.78
N GLU A 27 -10.45 0.62 -11.80
CA GLU A 27 -9.74 -0.48 -11.16
C GLU A 27 -8.38 -0.73 -11.81
N ALA A 28 -8.30 -0.61 -13.14
CA ALA A 28 -7.05 -0.84 -13.86
C ALA A 28 -5.93 0.09 -13.37
N ASP A 29 -6.24 1.39 -13.22
CA ASP A 29 -5.26 2.35 -12.74
C ASP A 29 -4.87 2.09 -11.29
N ALA A 30 -5.85 1.71 -10.46
CA ALA A 30 -5.58 1.37 -9.07
C ALA A 30 -4.70 0.14 -8.93
N ILE A 31 -4.94 -0.88 -9.77
CA ILE A 31 -4.12 -2.10 -9.78
C ILE A 31 -2.68 -1.78 -10.18
N LYS A 32 -2.48 -0.94 -11.18
CA LYS A 32 -1.14 -0.52 -11.59
C LYS A 32 -0.39 0.15 -10.44
N GLU A 33 -1.07 1.06 -9.74
CA GLU A 33 -0.47 1.73 -8.59
C GLU A 33 -0.21 0.77 -7.45
N PHE A 34 -1.13 -0.17 -7.21
CA PHE A 34 -0.94 -1.20 -6.18
C PHE A 34 0.36 -1.97 -6.41
N PHE A 35 0.58 -2.45 -7.64
CA PHE A 35 1.78 -3.21 -7.95
C PHE A 35 3.04 -2.34 -7.92
N ARG A 36 2.93 -1.07 -8.31
CA ARG A 36 4.05 -0.14 -8.21
C ARG A 36 4.47 0.05 -6.75
N GLN A 37 3.50 0.27 -5.87
CA GLN A 37 3.76 0.43 -4.44
C GLN A 37 4.30 -0.86 -3.82
N ALA A 38 3.75 -2.01 -4.20
CA ALA A 38 4.22 -3.30 -3.72
C ALA A 38 5.67 -3.55 -4.14
N SER A 39 6.02 -3.21 -5.37
CA SER A 39 7.39 -3.33 -5.86
C SER A 39 8.37 -2.48 -5.06
N GLN A 40 7.97 -1.26 -4.71
CA GLN A 40 8.79 -0.40 -3.86
C GLN A 40 8.91 -0.97 -2.44
N ALA A 41 7.82 -1.52 -1.91
CA ALA A 41 7.79 -2.05 -0.55
C ALA A 41 8.71 -3.28 -0.40
N VAL A 42 8.82 -4.11 -1.43
CA VAL A 42 9.72 -5.28 -1.41
C VAL A 42 11.16 -4.87 -1.14
N ASP A 43 11.59 -3.76 -1.70
CA ASP A 43 12.98 -3.30 -1.62
C ASP A 43 13.21 -2.25 -0.53
N SER A 44 12.20 -1.95 0.29
CA SER A 44 12.33 -0.91 1.30
C SER A 44 13.19 -1.37 2.48
N THR A 45 13.67 -0.39 3.25
CA THR A 45 14.44 -0.65 4.48
C THR A 45 13.57 -0.50 5.73
N HIS A 46 12.27 -0.36 5.58
CA HIS A 46 11.34 -0.24 6.70
C HIS A 46 11.14 -1.59 7.39
N LEU A 47 10.65 -1.58 8.63
CA LEU A 47 10.33 -2.82 9.34
C LEU A 47 9.17 -3.55 8.66
N THR A 48 8.13 -2.83 8.34
CA THR A 48 6.93 -3.40 7.72
C THR A 48 6.37 -2.41 6.73
N ASP A 49 5.97 -2.90 5.58
CA ASP A 49 5.18 -2.15 4.61
C ASP A 49 3.94 -2.97 4.28
N SER A 50 2.80 -2.31 4.13
CA SER A 50 1.61 -2.95 3.61
C SER A 50 1.01 -2.08 2.53
N VAL A 51 0.44 -2.74 1.52
CA VAL A 51 -0.26 -2.08 0.42
C VAL A 51 -1.63 -2.71 0.30
N SER A 52 -2.66 -1.88 0.23
CA SER A 52 -4.05 -2.35 0.12
C SER A 52 -4.74 -1.62 -1.01
N LEU A 53 -5.57 -2.33 -1.74
CA LEU A 53 -6.46 -1.76 -2.75
C LEU A 53 -7.88 -1.91 -2.26
N LEU A 54 -8.55 -0.79 -2.02
CA LEU A 54 -9.89 -0.75 -1.46
C LEU A 54 -10.88 -0.17 -2.47
N THR A 55 -12.12 -0.64 -2.41
CA THR A 55 -13.22 0.02 -3.11
C THR A 55 -13.67 1.24 -2.31
N LYS A 56 -14.52 2.08 -2.93
CA LYS A 56 -15.07 3.26 -2.26
C LYS A 56 -15.95 2.89 -1.06
N GLU A 57 -16.46 1.66 -1.00
CA GLU A 57 -17.24 1.16 0.14
C GLU A 57 -16.35 0.61 1.24
N GLY A 58 -15.04 0.56 1.03
CA GLY A 58 -14.10 0.07 2.01
C GLY A 58 -13.79 -1.42 1.91
N PHE A 59 -14.25 -2.10 0.87
CA PHE A 59 -13.93 -3.52 0.66
C PHE A 59 -12.52 -3.66 0.11
N GLU A 60 -11.77 -4.61 0.69
CA GLU A 60 -10.42 -4.90 0.26
C GLU A 60 -10.42 -5.83 -0.94
N VAL A 61 -9.84 -5.36 -2.05
CA VAL A 61 -9.72 -6.13 -3.29
C VAL A 61 -8.41 -6.90 -3.31
N ARG A 62 -7.32 -6.25 -2.86
CA ARG A 62 -5.99 -6.84 -2.80
C ARG A 62 -5.28 -6.31 -1.56
N HIS A 63 -4.40 -7.13 -1.00
CA HIS A 63 -3.63 -6.76 0.17
C HIS A 63 -2.32 -7.54 0.19
N GLU A 64 -1.21 -6.83 0.42
CA GLU A 64 0.11 -7.45 0.57
C GLU A 64 0.82 -6.83 1.77
N VAL A 65 1.49 -7.66 2.55
CA VAL A 65 2.29 -7.23 3.67
C VAL A 65 3.72 -7.71 3.47
N PHE A 66 4.65 -6.78 3.61
CA PHE A 66 6.08 -7.06 3.48
C PHE A 66 6.74 -6.80 4.84
N MET A 67 7.24 -7.85 5.45
CA MET A 67 7.96 -7.75 6.72
C MET A 67 9.44 -7.90 6.44
N HIS A 68 10.21 -6.89 6.85
CA HIS A 68 11.66 -6.87 6.62
C HIS A 68 12.37 -7.17 7.92
N ASP A 69 13.31 -8.10 7.84
CA ASP A 69 14.10 -8.46 9.01
C ASP A 69 15.08 -7.34 9.31
N ALA A 70 15.00 -6.79 10.52
CA ALA A 70 15.84 -5.69 10.93
C ALA A 70 17.25 -6.12 11.36
N GLY A 71 17.47 -7.41 11.39
CA GLY A 71 18.78 -7.95 11.74
C GLY A 71 19.62 -8.25 10.53
#